data_f65eb565f1f8d9e7df37ca1e26a6ff98
#
_entry.id   f65eb565f1f8d9e7df37ca1e26a6ff98
#
_cell.length_a   1.000
_cell.length_b   1.000
_cell.length_c   1.000
_cell.angle_alpha   90.00
_cell.angle_beta   90.00
_cell.angle_gamma   90.00
#
_symmetry.space_group_name_H-M   'P 1'
#
loop_
_entity.id
_entity.type
_entity.pdbx_description
1 polymer ?
#
loop_
_entity_poly.entity_id
_entity_poly.type
_entity_poly.pdbx_seq_one_letter_code
_entity_poly.pdbx_strand_id
1 'polypeptide(L)'
;MKSHEFRAAAALAAVFSVRLLGLFMIYPVFAAYAGGLHGANSYLIGEALGIYGLSQGLLQIPFGLLSDRIGRKVMIALGLALFGAGSAVAAISTTIGGVIVGRALQGSGAVGSVILALVADLTGEDSRTAAMAMVGITIGASFIVALLAGPVVANFIGVAGIFWLMVALALVGILITQFVVPNPPRIRVHRDAETVPALLGAVLRNRELLRLDIGIFALHAMLTASFLVVPDLLRSTVGVAVHDQWIVYLPVLLISVAVLVPAIIVAEKYRRMKGVFVSAVMALVASQIMLFYGSGNLFVLLVALIVFFSAFNVMEASLPSLITKVAPPDVKGTAMGVYSSLQFLGIFIGGIIGGMAHQHSGSAGVFVLTTALAVIWLVAAAGMAQPSYLTTRLLPIAENKLSDGLATELRQVPGVAEAVIIAEESVAYLKVDAKSFDAAMAEAVAGRSPPP
;
A
#
# COMPACT_ATOMS: atom_id res chain seq x y z
N MET A 1 22.70 -8.21 1.86
CA MET A 1 21.83 -9.21 1.20
C MET A 1 22.69 -10.14 0.35
N LYS A 2 22.55 -11.45 0.51
CA LYS A 2 23.25 -12.44 -0.32
C LYS A 2 22.65 -12.47 -1.73
N SER A 3 23.42 -12.91 -2.74
CA SER A 3 22.98 -12.90 -4.16
C SER A 3 21.66 -13.68 -4.40
N HIS A 4 21.44 -14.80 -3.71
CA HIS A 4 20.22 -15.60 -3.85
C HIS A 4 19.01 -14.92 -3.20
N GLU A 5 19.18 -14.24 -2.04
CA GLU A 5 18.14 -13.46 -1.37
C GLU A 5 17.70 -12.29 -2.25
N PHE A 6 18.68 -11.60 -2.89
CA PHE A 6 18.38 -10.51 -3.81
C PHE A 6 17.55 -10.98 -5.00
N ARG A 7 17.93 -12.10 -5.62
CA ARG A 7 17.18 -12.66 -6.75
C ARG A 7 15.76 -13.07 -6.37
N ALA A 8 15.58 -13.67 -5.19
CA ALA A 8 14.27 -14.07 -4.69
C ALA A 8 13.39 -12.83 -4.41
N ALA A 9 13.92 -11.83 -3.71
CA ALA A 9 13.21 -10.60 -3.42
C ALA A 9 12.86 -9.81 -4.69
N ALA A 10 13.77 -9.71 -5.67
CA ALA A 10 13.54 -9.05 -6.95
C ALA A 10 12.46 -9.78 -7.78
N ALA A 11 12.47 -11.11 -7.82
CA ALA A 11 11.44 -11.89 -8.50
C ALA A 11 10.06 -11.69 -7.86
N LEU A 12 9.96 -11.69 -6.52
CA LEU A 12 8.72 -11.43 -5.80
C LEU A 12 8.24 -9.98 -5.94
N ALA A 13 9.15 -9.02 -5.95
CA ALA A 13 8.86 -7.63 -6.27
C ALA A 13 8.29 -7.48 -7.69
N ALA A 14 8.84 -8.19 -8.68
CA ALA A 14 8.30 -8.21 -10.03
C ALA A 14 6.89 -8.82 -10.09
N VAL A 15 6.62 -9.92 -9.39
CA VAL A 15 5.28 -10.50 -9.28
C VAL A 15 4.29 -9.52 -8.64
N PHE A 16 4.72 -8.80 -7.60
CA PHE A 16 3.91 -7.77 -6.96
C PHE A 16 3.60 -6.61 -7.93
N SER A 17 4.61 -6.14 -8.67
CA SER A 17 4.49 -5.07 -9.69
C SER A 17 3.50 -5.42 -10.78
N VAL A 18 3.58 -6.61 -11.35
CA VAL A 18 2.68 -7.09 -12.40
C VAL A 18 1.22 -6.91 -12.01
N ARG A 19 0.90 -7.24 -10.77
CA ARG A 19 -0.45 -7.09 -10.23
C ARG A 19 -0.85 -5.62 -10.03
N LEU A 20 0.05 -4.79 -9.48
CA LEU A 20 -0.22 -3.38 -9.24
C LEU A 20 -0.32 -2.58 -10.52
N LEU A 21 0.49 -2.89 -11.54
CA LEU A 21 0.33 -2.32 -12.88
C LEU A 21 -1.10 -2.52 -13.38
N GLY A 22 -1.62 -3.75 -13.28
CA GLY A 22 -2.98 -4.04 -13.66
C GLY A 22 -4.03 -3.22 -12.88
N LEU A 23 -3.85 -3.07 -11.57
CA LEU A 23 -4.77 -2.30 -10.74
C LEU A 23 -4.80 -0.81 -11.15
N PHE A 24 -3.64 -0.19 -11.28
CA PHE A 24 -3.54 1.26 -11.43
C PHE A 24 -3.64 1.75 -12.88
N MET A 25 -3.32 0.93 -13.90
CA MET A 25 -3.47 1.30 -15.31
C MET A 25 -4.90 1.67 -15.71
N ILE A 26 -5.87 1.13 -15.01
CA ILE A 26 -7.30 1.39 -15.25
C ILE A 26 -7.72 2.78 -14.77
N TYR A 27 -7.15 3.32 -13.69
CA TYR A 27 -7.61 4.53 -13.04
C TYR A 27 -7.81 5.72 -14.01
N PRO A 28 -6.85 6.08 -14.86
CA PRO A 28 -6.96 7.25 -15.72
C PRO A 28 -7.93 7.07 -16.90
N VAL A 29 -8.33 5.84 -17.22
CA VAL A 29 -9.10 5.54 -18.45
C VAL A 29 -10.47 4.91 -18.18
N PHE A 30 -10.69 4.41 -16.96
CA PHE A 30 -11.86 3.56 -16.69
C PHE A 30 -13.17 4.31 -16.73
N ALA A 31 -13.26 5.50 -16.12
CA ALA A 31 -14.52 6.25 -16.04
C ALA A 31 -15.07 6.56 -17.43
N ALA A 32 -14.20 6.99 -18.36
CA ALA A 32 -14.57 7.27 -19.75
C ALA A 32 -15.03 6.00 -20.49
N TYR A 33 -14.33 4.88 -20.31
CA TYR A 33 -14.69 3.60 -20.91
C TYR A 33 -16.01 3.06 -20.36
N ALA A 34 -16.14 3.04 -19.03
CA ALA A 34 -17.27 2.46 -18.33
C ALA A 34 -18.59 3.19 -18.63
N GLY A 35 -18.53 4.49 -18.93
CA GLY A 35 -19.71 5.26 -19.37
C GLY A 35 -20.34 4.76 -20.66
N GLY A 36 -19.60 4.02 -21.49
CA GLY A 36 -20.12 3.37 -22.71
C GLY A 36 -20.71 1.98 -22.51
N LEU A 37 -20.60 1.39 -21.31
CA LEU A 37 -21.12 0.04 -21.04
C LEU A 37 -22.63 0.05 -20.79
N HIS A 38 -23.32 -1.01 -21.18
CA HIS A 38 -24.75 -1.15 -20.92
C HIS A 38 -25.06 -1.11 -19.42
N GLY A 39 -26.03 -0.29 -19.03
CA GLY A 39 -26.47 -0.12 -17.65
C GLY A 39 -25.54 0.73 -16.77
N ALA A 40 -24.55 1.41 -17.36
CA ALA A 40 -23.63 2.25 -16.63
C ALA A 40 -24.31 3.52 -16.09
N ASN A 41 -23.95 3.89 -14.86
CA ASN A 41 -24.20 5.18 -14.25
C ASN A 41 -23.03 5.52 -13.31
N SER A 42 -22.95 6.74 -12.83
CA SER A 42 -21.81 7.18 -12.01
C SER A 42 -21.60 6.35 -10.74
N TYR A 43 -22.70 5.91 -10.11
CA TYR A 43 -22.63 5.03 -8.93
C TYR A 43 -21.98 3.68 -9.29
N LEU A 44 -22.47 2.99 -10.32
CA LEU A 44 -21.94 1.69 -10.74
C LEU A 44 -20.52 1.78 -11.29
N ILE A 45 -20.14 2.88 -11.93
CA ILE A 45 -18.75 3.15 -12.33
C ILE A 45 -17.85 3.25 -11.11
N GLY A 46 -18.28 3.97 -10.08
CA GLY A 46 -17.59 4.07 -8.81
C GLY A 46 -17.48 2.71 -8.09
N GLU A 47 -18.56 1.93 -8.09
CA GLU A 47 -18.56 0.56 -7.56
C GLU A 47 -17.57 -0.34 -8.32
N ALA A 48 -17.56 -0.29 -9.65
CA ALA A 48 -16.63 -1.08 -10.46
C ALA A 48 -15.16 -0.74 -10.19
N LEU A 49 -14.82 0.54 -9.91
CA LEU A 49 -13.48 0.91 -9.46
C LEU A 49 -13.19 0.39 -8.05
N GLY A 50 -14.17 0.50 -7.15
CA GLY A 50 -13.99 0.22 -5.73
C GLY A 50 -14.05 -1.24 -5.35
N ILE A 51 -14.89 -2.08 -6.00
CA ILE A 51 -15.19 -3.46 -5.59
C ILE A 51 -13.96 -4.36 -5.51
N TYR A 52 -12.96 -4.12 -6.35
CA TYR A 52 -11.65 -4.74 -6.24
C TYR A 52 -11.07 -4.56 -4.83
N GLY A 53 -11.15 -3.33 -4.30
CA GLY A 53 -10.66 -3.01 -2.96
C GLY A 53 -11.41 -3.78 -1.88
N LEU A 54 -12.75 -3.90 -1.96
CA LEU A 54 -13.53 -4.67 -0.98
C LEU A 54 -13.05 -6.13 -0.93
N SER A 55 -13.02 -6.80 -2.08
CA SER A 55 -12.60 -8.20 -2.17
C SER A 55 -11.17 -8.40 -1.68
N GLN A 56 -10.26 -7.51 -2.06
CA GLN A 56 -8.88 -7.52 -1.64
C GLN A 56 -8.72 -7.31 -0.14
N GLY A 57 -9.37 -6.30 0.42
CA GLY A 57 -9.27 -5.96 1.84
C GLY A 57 -9.81 -7.07 2.74
N LEU A 58 -10.93 -7.71 2.34
CA LEU A 58 -11.53 -8.83 3.08
C LEU A 58 -10.69 -10.11 3.01
N LEU A 59 -10.11 -10.40 1.84
CA LEU A 59 -9.46 -11.69 1.60
C LEU A 59 -7.95 -11.67 1.86
N GLN A 60 -7.33 -10.50 2.05
CA GLN A 60 -5.88 -10.40 2.25
C GLN A 60 -5.39 -11.16 3.48
N ILE A 61 -6.07 -11.03 4.62
CA ILE A 61 -5.72 -11.75 5.85
C ILE A 61 -6.01 -13.25 5.71
N PRO A 62 -7.20 -13.70 5.28
CA PRO A 62 -7.46 -15.11 5.01
C PRO A 62 -6.46 -15.76 4.05
N PHE A 63 -6.07 -15.09 2.97
CA PHE A 63 -5.06 -15.60 2.03
C PHE A 63 -3.69 -15.78 2.68
N GLY A 64 -3.27 -14.80 3.50
CA GLY A 64 -2.04 -14.92 4.30
C GLY A 64 -2.05 -16.17 5.16
N LEU A 65 -3.07 -16.33 6.00
CA LEU A 65 -3.22 -17.46 6.91
C LEU A 65 -3.33 -18.82 6.19
N LEU A 66 -4.06 -18.85 5.07
CA LEU A 66 -4.21 -20.07 4.30
C LEU A 66 -2.89 -20.48 3.63
N SER A 67 -2.06 -19.52 3.26
CA SER A 67 -0.75 -19.76 2.65
C SER A 67 0.24 -20.48 3.58
N ASP A 68 0.05 -20.36 4.90
CA ASP A 68 0.85 -21.08 5.89
C ASP A 68 0.59 -22.58 5.85
N ARG A 69 -0.63 -22.99 5.47
CA ARG A 69 -1.08 -24.38 5.43
C ARG A 69 -0.94 -25.03 4.05
N ILE A 70 -1.31 -24.31 2.98
CA ILE A 70 -1.33 -24.82 1.59
C ILE A 70 0.02 -24.61 0.91
N GLY A 71 0.80 -23.63 1.39
CA GLY A 71 2.10 -23.25 0.82
C GLY A 71 2.04 -21.91 0.09
N ARG A 72 3.08 -21.09 0.31
CA ARG A 72 3.19 -19.72 -0.21
C ARG A 72 3.04 -19.64 -1.73
N LYS A 73 3.81 -20.44 -2.47
CA LYS A 73 3.83 -20.42 -3.95
C LYS A 73 2.49 -20.86 -4.55
N VAL A 74 1.85 -21.85 -3.96
CA VAL A 74 0.52 -22.34 -4.39
C VAL A 74 -0.51 -21.23 -4.22
N MET A 75 -0.51 -20.55 -3.08
CA MET A 75 -1.45 -19.46 -2.82
C MET A 75 -1.20 -18.25 -3.71
N ILE A 76 0.06 -17.91 -4.03
CA ILE A 76 0.36 -16.85 -5.00
C ILE A 76 -0.16 -17.25 -6.39
N ALA A 77 0.08 -18.49 -6.84
CA ALA A 77 -0.40 -18.96 -8.14
C ALA A 77 -1.94 -18.96 -8.21
N LEU A 78 -2.63 -19.43 -7.16
CA LEU A 78 -4.09 -19.39 -7.08
C LEU A 78 -4.64 -17.97 -7.13
N GLY A 79 -4.06 -17.06 -6.37
CA GLY A 79 -4.50 -15.66 -6.35
C GLY A 79 -4.26 -14.96 -7.68
N LEU A 80 -3.12 -15.21 -8.35
CA LEU A 80 -2.87 -14.70 -9.71
C LEU A 80 -3.81 -15.33 -10.74
N ALA A 81 -4.18 -16.60 -10.59
CA ALA A 81 -5.17 -17.25 -11.44
C ALA A 81 -6.57 -16.60 -11.27
N LEU A 82 -6.99 -16.32 -10.03
CA LEU A 82 -8.23 -15.58 -9.74
C LEU A 82 -8.18 -14.16 -10.33
N PHE A 83 -7.05 -13.45 -10.17
CA PHE A 83 -6.84 -12.14 -10.77
C PHE A 83 -6.94 -12.19 -12.30
N GLY A 84 -6.31 -13.18 -12.94
CA GLY A 84 -6.37 -13.39 -14.39
C GLY A 84 -7.79 -13.76 -14.87
N ALA A 85 -8.49 -14.65 -14.17
CA ALA A 85 -9.87 -15.01 -14.48
C ALA A 85 -10.82 -13.81 -14.36
N GLY A 86 -10.69 -13.02 -13.29
CA GLY A 86 -11.46 -11.77 -13.13
C GLY A 86 -11.17 -10.76 -14.22
N SER A 87 -9.90 -10.67 -14.66
CA SER A 87 -9.50 -9.81 -15.78
C SER A 87 -10.15 -10.28 -17.09
N ALA A 88 -10.17 -11.59 -17.35
CA ALA A 88 -10.83 -12.14 -18.54
C ALA A 88 -12.35 -11.87 -18.53
N VAL A 89 -13.01 -12.05 -17.37
CA VAL A 89 -14.44 -11.71 -17.23
C VAL A 89 -14.68 -10.23 -17.51
N ALA A 90 -13.86 -9.33 -16.97
CA ALA A 90 -13.99 -7.89 -17.23
C ALA A 90 -13.73 -7.54 -18.71
N ALA A 91 -12.76 -8.21 -19.36
CA ALA A 91 -12.39 -7.97 -20.76
C ALA A 91 -13.49 -8.30 -21.75
N ILE A 92 -14.24 -9.39 -21.50
CA ILE A 92 -15.34 -9.84 -22.40
C ILE A 92 -16.69 -9.21 -22.06
N SER A 93 -16.79 -8.47 -20.96
CA SER A 93 -18.06 -7.91 -20.48
C SER A 93 -18.46 -6.67 -21.27
N THR A 94 -19.70 -6.64 -21.73
CA THR A 94 -20.34 -5.49 -22.41
C THR A 94 -21.24 -4.67 -21.47
N THR A 95 -21.43 -5.14 -20.23
CA THR A 95 -22.25 -4.51 -19.19
C THR A 95 -21.40 -4.09 -18.00
N ILE A 96 -21.81 -3.02 -17.33
CA ILE A 96 -21.13 -2.57 -16.11
C ILE A 96 -21.17 -3.62 -15.01
N GLY A 97 -22.28 -4.37 -14.88
CA GLY A 97 -22.40 -5.46 -13.90
C GLY A 97 -21.40 -6.59 -14.13
N GLY A 98 -21.16 -6.98 -15.39
CA GLY A 98 -20.14 -7.96 -15.72
C GLY A 98 -18.73 -7.49 -15.39
N VAL A 99 -18.42 -6.21 -15.59
CA VAL A 99 -17.14 -5.61 -15.19
C VAL A 99 -17.02 -5.59 -13.64
N ILE A 100 -18.10 -5.26 -12.90
CA ILE A 100 -18.11 -5.32 -11.42
C ILE A 100 -17.76 -6.72 -10.93
N VAL A 101 -18.38 -7.77 -11.50
CA VAL A 101 -18.08 -9.17 -11.15
C VAL A 101 -16.61 -9.51 -11.46
N GLY A 102 -16.12 -9.13 -12.64
CA GLY A 102 -14.72 -9.32 -13.02
C GLY A 102 -13.77 -8.64 -12.05
N ARG A 103 -14.05 -7.40 -11.66
CA ARG A 103 -13.26 -6.61 -10.69
C ARG A 103 -13.29 -7.20 -9.29
N ALA A 104 -14.45 -7.70 -8.84
CA ALA A 104 -14.56 -8.40 -7.55
C ALA A 104 -13.70 -9.68 -7.55
N LEU A 105 -13.73 -10.44 -8.63
CA LEU A 105 -12.91 -11.65 -8.78
C LEU A 105 -11.42 -11.33 -8.87
N GLN A 106 -11.02 -10.24 -9.57
CA GLN A 106 -9.64 -9.75 -9.56
C GLN A 106 -9.15 -9.45 -8.14
N GLY A 107 -9.95 -8.72 -7.34
CA GLY A 107 -9.63 -8.38 -5.94
C GLY A 107 -9.52 -9.61 -5.05
N SER A 108 -10.29 -10.66 -5.35
CA SER A 108 -10.23 -11.93 -4.61
C SER A 108 -8.87 -12.64 -4.71
N GLY A 109 -8.05 -12.28 -5.69
CA GLY A 109 -6.66 -12.73 -5.79
C GLY A 109 -5.72 -12.01 -4.83
N ALA A 110 -6.00 -12.03 -3.54
CA ALA A 110 -5.36 -11.22 -2.49
C ALA A 110 -3.95 -11.70 -2.09
N VAL A 111 -3.00 -11.73 -3.03
CA VAL A 111 -1.64 -12.29 -2.82
C VAL A 111 -0.64 -11.35 -2.14
N GLY A 112 -1.00 -10.10 -1.86
CA GLY A 112 -0.05 -9.11 -1.33
C GLY A 112 0.63 -9.55 -0.04
N SER A 113 -0.15 -9.97 0.97
CA SER A 113 0.37 -10.48 2.24
C SER A 113 1.19 -11.75 2.07
N VAL A 114 0.78 -12.65 1.16
CA VAL A 114 1.49 -13.91 0.88
C VAL A 114 2.87 -13.66 0.25
N ILE A 115 2.96 -12.68 -0.65
CA ILE A 115 4.25 -12.29 -1.26
C ILE A 115 5.19 -11.73 -0.19
N LEU A 116 4.71 -10.84 0.69
CA LEU A 116 5.52 -10.28 1.78
C LEU A 116 5.98 -11.37 2.75
N ALA A 117 5.12 -12.31 3.09
CA ALA A 117 5.46 -13.46 3.92
C ALA A 117 6.54 -14.34 3.24
N LEU A 118 6.42 -14.60 1.94
CA LEU A 118 7.43 -15.37 1.20
C LEU A 118 8.76 -14.62 1.08
N VAL A 119 8.75 -13.28 0.96
CA VAL A 119 9.98 -12.48 1.05
C VAL A 119 10.64 -12.67 2.41
N ALA A 120 9.86 -12.66 3.52
CA ALA A 120 10.39 -12.90 4.86
C ALA A 120 10.97 -14.31 5.03
N ASP A 121 10.30 -15.34 4.47
CA ASP A 121 10.77 -16.73 4.51
C ASP A 121 12.08 -16.97 3.72
N LEU A 122 12.32 -16.16 2.66
CA LEU A 122 13.48 -16.31 1.77
C LEU A 122 14.64 -15.36 2.09
N THR A 123 14.49 -14.50 3.10
CA THR A 123 15.52 -13.53 3.51
C THR A 123 15.90 -13.71 4.95
N GLY A 124 17.19 -13.64 5.26
CA GLY A 124 17.68 -13.61 6.64
C GLY A 124 17.26 -12.33 7.37
N GLU A 125 17.26 -12.35 8.69
CA GLU A 125 16.85 -11.25 9.55
C GLU A 125 17.54 -9.93 9.20
N ASP A 126 18.85 -9.96 8.98
CA ASP A 126 19.66 -8.79 8.61
C ASP A 126 19.30 -8.21 7.23
N SER A 127 18.81 -9.05 6.32
CA SER A 127 18.48 -8.69 4.93
C SER A 127 17.02 -8.34 4.73
N ARG A 128 16.13 -8.74 5.65
CA ARG A 128 14.67 -8.63 5.52
C ARG A 128 14.20 -7.19 5.32
N THR A 129 14.73 -6.26 6.09
CA THR A 129 14.37 -4.83 5.96
C THR A 129 14.70 -4.29 4.57
N ALA A 130 15.86 -4.65 4.01
CA ALA A 130 16.25 -4.21 2.67
C ALA A 130 15.37 -4.87 1.58
N ALA A 131 15.02 -6.14 1.73
CA ALA A 131 14.11 -6.84 0.82
C ALA A 131 12.70 -6.24 0.83
N MET A 132 12.15 -5.94 2.01
CA MET A 132 10.85 -5.27 2.14
C MET A 132 10.87 -3.85 1.55
N ALA A 133 11.98 -3.11 1.73
CA ALA A 133 12.14 -1.79 1.11
C ALA A 133 12.17 -1.88 -0.42
N MET A 134 12.80 -2.89 -0.99
CA MET A 134 12.80 -3.14 -2.45
C MET A 134 11.37 -3.36 -2.97
N VAL A 135 10.57 -4.19 -2.29
CA VAL A 135 9.15 -4.37 -2.64
C VAL A 135 8.40 -3.05 -2.56
N GLY A 136 8.60 -2.27 -1.49
CA GLY A 136 7.96 -0.95 -1.32
C GLY A 136 8.28 0.04 -2.44
N ILE A 137 9.56 0.15 -2.83
CA ILE A 137 9.99 0.99 -3.97
C ILE A 137 9.31 0.54 -5.27
N THR A 138 9.21 -0.77 -5.46
CA THR A 138 8.58 -1.36 -6.65
C THR A 138 7.08 -1.06 -6.71
N ILE A 139 6.39 -1.00 -5.57
CA ILE A 139 4.98 -0.57 -5.48
C ILE A 139 4.82 0.86 -5.99
N GLY A 140 5.62 1.81 -5.47
CA GLY A 140 5.57 3.21 -5.89
C GLY A 140 5.93 3.40 -7.38
N ALA A 141 6.96 2.71 -7.86
CA ALA A 141 7.34 2.73 -9.28
C ALA A 141 6.22 2.18 -10.17
N SER A 142 5.57 1.08 -9.76
CA SER A 142 4.45 0.48 -10.50
C SER A 142 3.25 1.43 -10.60
N PHE A 143 2.96 2.18 -9.54
CA PHE A 143 1.91 3.19 -9.55
C PHE A 143 2.17 4.28 -10.60
N ILE A 144 3.38 4.84 -10.62
CA ILE A 144 3.78 5.89 -11.58
C ILE A 144 3.71 5.34 -13.01
N VAL A 145 4.33 4.19 -13.26
CA VAL A 145 4.35 3.56 -14.58
C VAL A 145 2.92 3.25 -15.05
N ALA A 146 2.06 2.75 -14.17
CA ALA A 146 0.68 2.40 -14.51
C ALA A 146 -0.15 3.62 -14.91
N LEU A 147 -0.04 4.73 -14.17
CA LEU A 147 -0.76 5.97 -14.50
C LEU A 147 -0.35 6.56 -15.85
N LEU A 148 0.94 6.44 -16.21
CA LEU A 148 1.46 6.91 -17.50
C LEU A 148 1.12 5.94 -18.64
N ALA A 149 1.28 4.64 -18.40
CA ALA A 149 1.05 3.60 -19.40
C ALA A 149 -0.45 3.40 -19.70
N GLY A 150 -1.32 3.60 -18.72
CA GLY A 150 -2.76 3.35 -18.86
C GLY A 150 -3.38 4.05 -20.07
N PRO A 151 -3.30 5.38 -20.19
CA PRO A 151 -3.82 6.12 -21.35
C PRO A 151 -3.18 5.69 -22.69
N VAL A 152 -1.86 5.48 -22.69
CA VAL A 152 -1.11 5.06 -23.88
C VAL A 152 -1.56 3.67 -24.35
N VAL A 153 -1.58 2.69 -23.45
CA VAL A 153 -1.98 1.32 -23.76
C VAL A 153 -3.46 1.27 -24.18
N ALA A 154 -4.33 2.03 -23.50
CA ALA A 154 -5.74 2.12 -23.86
C ALA A 154 -5.95 2.64 -25.28
N ASN A 155 -5.08 3.53 -25.77
CA ASN A 155 -5.15 4.05 -27.14
C ASN A 155 -4.88 2.96 -28.20
N PHE A 156 -3.95 2.02 -27.91
CA PHE A 156 -3.58 0.98 -28.88
C PHE A 156 -4.50 -0.24 -28.84
N ILE A 157 -4.92 -0.68 -27.66
CA ILE A 157 -5.66 -1.95 -27.50
C ILE A 157 -7.01 -1.78 -26.77
N GLY A 158 -7.38 -0.54 -26.44
CA GLY A 158 -8.59 -0.25 -25.66
C GLY A 158 -8.48 -0.67 -24.20
N VAL A 159 -9.49 -0.32 -23.40
CA VAL A 159 -9.52 -0.72 -21.96
C VAL A 159 -9.80 -2.21 -21.80
N ALA A 160 -10.61 -2.82 -22.68
CA ALA A 160 -10.76 -4.28 -22.73
C ALA A 160 -9.42 -4.98 -23.00
N GLY A 161 -8.56 -4.39 -23.85
CA GLY A 161 -7.21 -4.86 -24.10
C GLY A 161 -6.29 -4.73 -22.87
N ILE A 162 -6.47 -3.71 -22.03
CA ILE A 162 -5.77 -3.63 -20.74
C ILE A 162 -6.14 -4.82 -19.84
N PHE A 163 -7.42 -5.20 -19.77
CA PHE A 163 -7.82 -6.38 -19.02
C PHE A 163 -7.19 -7.67 -19.59
N TRP A 164 -7.09 -7.82 -20.91
CA TRP A 164 -6.35 -8.94 -21.52
C TRP A 164 -4.84 -8.90 -21.22
N LEU A 165 -4.24 -7.71 -21.21
CA LEU A 165 -2.85 -7.55 -20.76
C LEU A 165 -2.66 -8.01 -19.32
N MET A 166 -3.63 -7.73 -18.43
CA MET A 166 -3.60 -8.24 -17.05
C MET A 166 -3.66 -9.76 -16.99
N VAL A 167 -4.42 -10.42 -17.86
CA VAL A 167 -4.41 -11.89 -17.95
C VAL A 167 -3.01 -12.39 -18.33
N ALA A 168 -2.39 -11.79 -19.35
CA ALA A 168 -1.04 -12.16 -19.76
C ALA A 168 -0.02 -11.94 -18.64
N LEU A 169 -0.10 -10.78 -17.96
CA LEU A 169 0.76 -10.46 -16.83
C LEU A 169 0.55 -11.43 -15.65
N ALA A 170 -0.68 -11.85 -15.37
CA ALA A 170 -0.97 -12.85 -14.35
C ALA A 170 -0.30 -14.19 -14.66
N LEU A 171 -0.36 -14.63 -15.92
CA LEU A 171 0.33 -15.84 -16.37
C LEU A 171 1.85 -15.72 -16.21
N VAL A 172 2.44 -14.59 -16.60
CA VAL A 172 3.87 -14.30 -16.38
C VAL A 172 4.21 -14.35 -14.89
N GLY A 173 3.38 -13.73 -14.03
CA GLY A 173 3.56 -13.78 -12.58
C GLY A 173 3.52 -15.21 -12.01
N ILE A 174 2.62 -16.06 -12.50
CA ILE A 174 2.57 -17.49 -12.14
C ILE A 174 3.86 -18.20 -12.57
N LEU A 175 4.31 -17.98 -13.80
CA LEU A 175 5.55 -18.59 -14.31
C LEU A 175 6.78 -18.15 -13.51
N ILE A 176 6.91 -16.84 -13.20
CA ILE A 176 7.98 -16.34 -12.33
C ILE A 176 7.91 -17.01 -10.96
N THR A 177 6.73 -17.09 -10.36
CA THR A 177 6.55 -17.70 -9.04
C THR A 177 6.94 -19.17 -9.03
N GLN A 178 6.59 -19.94 -10.06
CA GLN A 178 6.84 -21.37 -10.11
C GLN A 178 8.30 -21.70 -10.45
N PHE A 179 8.89 -20.99 -11.41
CA PHE A 179 10.20 -21.37 -11.99
C PHE A 179 11.36 -20.50 -11.51
N VAL A 180 11.15 -19.25 -11.11
CA VAL A 180 12.22 -18.32 -10.70
C VAL A 180 12.34 -18.20 -9.19
N VAL A 181 11.19 -18.12 -8.48
CA VAL A 181 11.19 -18.00 -7.01
C VAL A 181 11.56 -19.35 -6.39
N PRO A 182 12.59 -19.42 -5.50
CA PRO A 182 12.94 -20.66 -4.82
C PRO A 182 11.83 -21.09 -3.84
N ASN A 183 11.83 -22.37 -3.49
CA ASN A 183 10.97 -22.87 -2.42
C ASN A 183 11.55 -22.43 -1.07
N PRO A 184 10.72 -21.94 -0.13
CA PRO A 184 11.23 -21.61 1.19
C PRO A 184 11.68 -22.89 1.90
N PRO A 185 12.84 -22.87 2.59
CA PRO A 185 13.36 -24.05 3.29
C PRO A 185 12.47 -24.46 4.47
N ARG A 186 11.81 -23.50 5.09
CA ARG A 186 10.79 -23.68 6.16
C ARG A 186 9.80 -22.52 6.07
N ILE A 187 8.51 -22.82 6.26
CA ILE A 187 7.48 -21.82 6.47
C ILE A 187 7.44 -21.54 7.97
N ARG A 188 7.65 -20.27 8.34
CA ARG A 188 7.57 -19.81 9.73
C ARG A 188 6.63 -18.62 9.82
N VAL A 189 5.96 -18.47 10.94
CA VAL A 189 5.20 -17.24 11.24
C VAL A 189 6.20 -16.15 11.63
N HIS A 190 6.19 -15.07 10.88
CA HIS A 190 7.01 -13.90 11.15
C HIS A 190 6.13 -12.78 11.69
N ARG A 191 6.09 -12.58 12.99
CA ARG A 191 5.23 -11.55 13.65
C ARG A 191 5.53 -10.12 13.21
N ASP A 192 6.71 -9.86 12.68
CA ASP A 192 7.10 -8.57 12.10
C ASP A 192 6.59 -8.36 10.66
N ALA A 193 6.16 -9.44 9.98
CA ALA A 193 5.71 -9.41 8.58
C ALA A 193 4.29 -9.96 8.36
N GLU A 194 3.75 -10.77 9.27
CA GLU A 194 2.49 -11.50 9.10
C GLU A 194 1.42 -11.09 10.12
N THR A 195 0.16 -11.25 9.71
CA THR A 195 -0.98 -10.98 10.59
C THR A 195 -1.26 -12.17 11.51
N VAL A 196 -1.22 -11.93 12.81
CA VAL A 196 -1.60 -12.90 13.84
C VAL A 196 -3.02 -12.57 14.33
N PRO A 197 -4.04 -13.40 14.07
CA PRO A 197 -5.44 -13.07 14.38
C PRO A 197 -5.69 -12.74 15.85
N ALA A 198 -5.01 -13.42 16.78
CA ALA A 198 -5.14 -13.17 18.22
C ALA A 198 -4.74 -11.74 18.62
N LEU A 199 -3.90 -11.06 17.81
CA LEU A 199 -3.39 -9.72 18.08
C LEU A 199 -4.24 -8.61 17.43
N LEU A 200 -5.23 -8.93 16.58
CA LEU A 200 -6.10 -7.95 15.92
C LEU A 200 -6.80 -7.04 16.92
N GLY A 201 -7.30 -7.60 18.05
CA GLY A 201 -7.95 -6.80 19.08
C GLY A 201 -7.05 -5.76 19.74
N ALA A 202 -5.76 -6.07 19.90
CA ALA A 202 -4.78 -5.13 20.45
C ALA A 202 -4.49 -3.98 19.46
N VAL A 203 -4.35 -4.28 18.17
CA VAL A 203 -4.15 -3.28 17.11
C VAL A 203 -5.35 -2.36 17.01
N LEU A 204 -6.57 -2.90 16.91
CA LEU A 204 -7.80 -2.12 16.74
C LEU A 204 -8.19 -1.29 17.98
N ARG A 205 -7.59 -1.53 19.15
CA ARG A 205 -7.75 -0.70 20.34
C ARG A 205 -6.69 0.39 20.49
N ASN A 206 -5.62 0.32 19.72
CA ASN A 206 -4.54 1.30 19.77
C ASN A 206 -4.93 2.57 18.99
N ARG A 207 -5.18 3.65 19.70
CA ARG A 207 -5.65 4.93 19.14
C ARG A 207 -4.67 5.55 18.14
N GLU A 208 -3.36 5.40 18.35
CA GLU A 208 -2.36 5.97 17.44
C GLU A 208 -2.31 5.18 16.12
N LEU A 209 -2.42 3.83 16.17
CA LEU A 209 -2.54 3.01 14.98
C LEU A 209 -3.82 3.33 14.21
N LEU A 210 -4.98 3.43 14.90
CA LEU A 210 -6.25 3.78 14.25
C LEU A 210 -6.22 5.14 13.55
N ARG A 211 -5.49 6.14 14.08
CA ARG A 211 -5.32 7.44 13.40
C ARG A 211 -4.58 7.31 12.07
N LEU A 212 -3.55 6.46 12.03
CA LEU A 212 -2.79 6.18 10.80
C LEU A 212 -3.63 5.34 9.82
N ASP A 213 -4.41 4.41 10.34
CA ASP A 213 -5.32 3.57 9.58
C ASP A 213 -6.46 4.38 8.93
N ILE A 214 -7.04 5.35 9.66
CA ILE A 214 -7.97 6.34 9.09
C ILE A 214 -7.27 7.15 8.00
N GLY A 215 -5.98 7.46 8.19
CA GLY A 215 -5.20 8.20 7.20
C GLY A 215 -5.08 7.47 5.87
N ILE A 216 -4.68 6.20 5.87
CA ILE A 216 -4.54 5.43 4.63
C ILE A 216 -5.90 5.18 3.96
N PHE A 217 -6.94 4.92 4.77
CA PHE A 217 -8.32 4.83 4.28
C PHE A 217 -8.74 6.11 3.55
N ALA A 218 -8.56 7.27 4.18
CA ALA A 218 -8.93 8.56 3.60
C ALA A 218 -8.12 8.87 2.34
N LEU A 219 -6.81 8.61 2.35
CA LEU A 219 -5.92 8.83 1.22
C LEU A 219 -6.40 8.09 -0.03
N HIS A 220 -6.71 6.80 0.12
CA HIS A 220 -7.14 5.96 -1.00
C HIS A 220 -8.60 6.19 -1.41
N ALA A 221 -9.46 6.56 -0.46
CA ALA A 221 -10.82 6.98 -0.78
C ALA A 221 -10.83 8.27 -1.63
N MET A 222 -10.00 9.25 -1.27
CA MET A 222 -9.83 10.46 -2.07
C MET A 222 -9.24 10.18 -3.45
N LEU A 223 -8.22 9.32 -3.54
CA LEU A 223 -7.62 8.92 -4.82
C LEU A 223 -8.69 8.34 -5.75
N THR A 224 -9.42 7.32 -5.27
CA THR A 224 -10.42 6.61 -6.08
C THR A 224 -11.56 7.54 -6.50
N ALA A 225 -12.08 8.34 -5.57
CA ALA A 225 -13.14 9.31 -5.87
C ALA A 225 -12.68 10.37 -6.88
N SER A 226 -11.44 10.87 -6.75
CA SER A 226 -10.89 11.88 -7.68
C SER A 226 -10.70 11.32 -9.08
N PHE A 227 -10.30 10.04 -9.23
CA PHE A 227 -10.14 9.42 -10.55
C PHE A 227 -11.46 9.10 -11.27
N LEU A 228 -12.61 9.23 -10.61
CA LEU A 228 -13.92 9.22 -11.28
C LEU A 228 -14.14 10.49 -12.13
N VAL A 229 -13.54 11.62 -11.74
CA VAL A 229 -13.86 12.93 -12.32
C VAL A 229 -12.67 13.61 -12.99
N VAL A 230 -11.45 13.47 -12.48
CA VAL A 230 -10.26 14.17 -13.00
C VAL A 230 -9.97 13.85 -14.48
N PRO A 231 -10.03 12.58 -14.95
CA PRO A 231 -9.81 12.28 -16.37
C PRO A 231 -10.85 12.95 -17.29
N ASP A 232 -12.10 13.04 -16.84
CA ASP A 232 -13.16 13.73 -17.62
C ASP A 232 -13.00 15.25 -17.58
N LEU A 233 -12.58 15.84 -16.49
CA LEU A 233 -12.25 17.26 -16.41
C LEU A 233 -11.10 17.63 -17.34
N LEU A 234 -10.04 16.83 -17.41
CA LEU A 234 -8.96 17.03 -18.37
C LEU A 234 -9.45 17.01 -19.82
N ARG A 235 -10.39 16.12 -20.13
CA ARG A 235 -11.00 16.02 -21.46
C ARG A 235 -11.96 17.17 -21.76
N SER A 236 -12.93 17.41 -20.88
CA SER A 236 -14.05 18.33 -21.13
C SER A 236 -13.68 19.80 -20.97
N THR A 237 -12.83 20.12 -19.99
CA THR A 237 -12.47 21.50 -19.66
C THR A 237 -11.20 21.96 -20.38
N VAL A 238 -10.22 21.06 -20.53
CA VAL A 238 -8.91 21.38 -21.07
C VAL A 238 -8.73 20.93 -22.51
N GLY A 239 -9.60 20.03 -23.00
CA GLY A 239 -9.53 19.46 -24.33
C GLY A 239 -8.44 18.41 -24.52
N VAL A 240 -7.85 17.89 -23.43
CA VAL A 240 -6.83 16.82 -23.50
C VAL A 240 -7.53 15.48 -23.68
N ALA A 241 -7.35 14.87 -24.84
CA ALA A 241 -7.93 13.55 -25.11
C ALA A 241 -7.41 12.52 -24.09
N VAL A 242 -8.24 11.51 -23.77
CA VAL A 242 -7.92 10.53 -22.72
C VAL A 242 -6.56 9.84 -22.99
N HIS A 243 -6.25 9.54 -24.25
CA HIS A 243 -5.00 8.91 -24.63
C HIS A 243 -3.76 9.83 -24.51
N ASP A 244 -3.94 11.14 -24.47
CA ASP A 244 -2.88 12.14 -24.30
C ASP A 244 -2.69 12.60 -22.85
N GLN A 245 -3.54 12.16 -21.92
CA GLN A 245 -3.47 12.59 -20.52
C GLN A 245 -2.17 12.20 -19.83
N TRP A 246 -1.41 11.24 -20.34
CA TRP A 246 -0.07 10.94 -19.87
C TRP A 246 0.87 12.16 -19.97
N ILE A 247 0.66 13.08 -20.92
CA ILE A 247 1.42 14.33 -21.06
C ILE A 247 1.20 15.25 -19.85
N VAL A 248 0.01 15.20 -19.25
CA VAL A 248 -0.33 15.91 -18.02
C VAL A 248 0.22 15.18 -16.80
N TYR A 249 -0.01 13.88 -16.73
CA TYR A 249 0.43 13.09 -15.55
C TYR A 249 1.95 13.00 -15.42
N LEU A 250 2.70 12.95 -16.53
CA LEU A 250 4.16 12.82 -16.50
C LEU A 250 4.84 13.96 -15.71
N PRO A 251 4.68 15.25 -16.06
CA PRO A 251 5.30 16.35 -15.31
C PRO A 251 4.75 16.43 -13.87
N VAL A 252 3.45 16.18 -13.66
CA VAL A 252 2.84 16.15 -12.33
C VAL A 252 3.52 15.12 -11.44
N LEU A 253 3.71 13.90 -11.92
CA LEU A 253 4.34 12.82 -11.16
C LEU A 253 5.84 13.05 -10.96
N LEU A 254 6.56 13.56 -11.97
CA LEU A 254 7.98 13.90 -11.83
C LEU A 254 8.20 14.98 -10.76
N ILE A 255 7.39 16.04 -10.75
CA ILE A 255 7.46 17.09 -9.73
C ILE A 255 7.10 16.50 -8.36
N SER A 256 6.09 15.65 -8.28
CA SER A 256 5.67 15.04 -7.02
C SER A 256 6.76 14.16 -6.40
N VAL A 257 7.51 13.42 -7.21
CA VAL A 257 8.67 12.63 -6.76
C VAL A 257 9.83 13.56 -6.33
N ALA A 258 10.05 14.65 -7.04
CA ALA A 258 11.04 15.66 -6.65
C ALA A 258 10.73 16.31 -5.29
N VAL A 259 9.43 16.47 -4.95
CA VAL A 259 8.98 16.96 -3.63
C VAL A 259 9.07 15.87 -2.55
N LEU A 260 8.82 14.61 -2.91
CA LEU A 260 8.87 13.49 -1.98
C LEU A 260 10.24 13.36 -1.29
N VAL A 261 11.34 13.43 -2.06
CA VAL A 261 12.69 13.19 -1.52
C VAL A 261 13.06 14.18 -0.40
N PRO A 262 12.99 15.51 -0.60
CA PRO A 262 13.27 16.46 0.49
C PRO A 262 12.29 16.34 1.65
N ALA A 263 11.01 16.03 1.41
CA ALA A 263 10.03 15.85 2.46
C ALA A 263 10.40 14.66 3.38
N ILE A 264 10.81 13.52 2.82
CA ILE A 264 11.28 12.37 3.59
C ILE A 264 12.59 12.69 4.33
N ILE A 265 13.52 13.43 3.73
CA ILE A 265 14.74 13.88 4.42
C ILE A 265 14.37 14.75 5.64
N VAL A 266 13.45 15.70 5.49
CA VAL A 266 12.98 16.53 6.60
C VAL A 266 12.28 15.69 7.67
N ALA A 267 11.45 14.75 7.28
CA ALA A 267 10.74 13.88 8.20
C ALA A 267 11.69 13.00 9.03
N GLU A 268 12.61 12.31 8.36
CA GLU A 268 13.46 11.28 8.98
C GLU A 268 14.75 11.86 9.56
N LYS A 269 15.56 12.56 8.74
CA LYS A 269 16.88 13.05 9.17
C LYS A 269 16.78 14.19 10.17
N TYR A 270 15.85 15.13 9.97
CA TYR A 270 15.63 16.25 10.88
C TYR A 270 14.59 15.96 11.97
N ARG A 271 14.08 14.72 12.05
CA ARG A 271 13.13 14.25 13.08
C ARG A 271 11.86 15.13 13.17
N ARG A 272 11.33 15.61 12.00
CA ARG A 272 10.12 16.44 11.91
C ARG A 272 8.94 15.72 11.28
N MET A 273 8.82 14.42 11.51
CA MET A 273 7.81 13.55 10.90
C MET A 273 6.37 14.08 11.07
N LYS A 274 5.97 14.46 12.29
CA LYS A 274 4.63 15.01 12.54
C LYS A 274 4.36 16.28 11.75
N GLY A 275 5.34 17.20 11.67
CA GLY A 275 5.20 18.43 10.89
C GLY A 275 5.00 18.15 9.41
N VAL A 276 5.82 17.29 8.81
CA VAL A 276 5.69 16.87 7.40
C VAL A 276 4.35 16.18 7.16
N PHE A 277 3.93 15.29 8.06
CA PHE A 277 2.66 14.58 7.98
C PHE A 277 1.47 15.56 7.94
N VAL A 278 1.37 16.45 8.93
CA VAL A 278 0.27 17.43 9.03
C VAL A 278 0.31 18.39 7.83
N SER A 279 1.49 18.85 7.40
CA SER A 279 1.62 19.72 6.22
C SER A 279 1.16 19.04 4.94
N ALA A 280 1.44 17.74 4.76
CA ALA A 280 0.97 16.99 3.61
C ALA A 280 -0.56 16.80 3.63
N VAL A 281 -1.17 16.54 4.80
CA VAL A 281 -2.63 16.48 4.91
C VAL A 281 -3.27 17.85 4.64
N MET A 282 -2.68 18.96 5.10
CA MET A 282 -3.12 20.31 4.74
C MET A 282 -3.03 20.57 3.23
N ALA A 283 -1.96 20.10 2.59
CA ALA A 283 -1.81 20.20 1.14
C ALA A 283 -2.88 19.39 0.39
N LEU A 284 -3.28 18.21 0.90
CA LEU A 284 -4.43 17.47 0.37
C LEU A 284 -5.73 18.27 0.49
N VAL A 285 -6.01 18.89 1.63
CA VAL A 285 -7.18 19.77 1.78
C VAL A 285 -7.14 20.90 0.76
N ALA A 286 -6.01 21.60 0.67
CA ALA A 286 -5.84 22.70 -0.28
C ALA A 286 -6.03 22.24 -1.74
N SER A 287 -5.48 21.08 -2.13
CA SER A 287 -5.63 20.54 -3.48
C SER A 287 -7.09 20.25 -3.83
N GLN A 288 -7.88 19.67 -2.90
CA GLN A 288 -9.30 19.39 -3.15
C GLN A 288 -10.14 20.66 -3.26
N ILE A 289 -9.82 21.68 -2.46
CA ILE A 289 -10.46 23.02 -2.58
C ILE A 289 -10.10 23.66 -3.92
N MET A 290 -8.82 23.57 -4.35
CA MET A 290 -8.42 24.08 -5.66
C MET A 290 -9.13 23.36 -6.80
N LEU A 291 -9.30 22.04 -6.73
CA LEU A 291 -10.05 21.25 -7.71
C LEU A 291 -11.53 21.66 -7.74
N PHE A 292 -12.12 21.96 -6.60
CA PHE A 292 -13.52 22.41 -6.51
C PHE A 292 -13.73 23.75 -7.22
N TYR A 293 -12.91 24.75 -6.91
CA TYR A 293 -13.08 26.11 -7.47
C TYR A 293 -12.43 26.31 -8.83
N GLY A 294 -11.37 25.55 -9.13
CA GLY A 294 -10.51 25.77 -10.27
C GLY A 294 -10.62 24.75 -11.39
N SER A 295 -11.58 23.85 -11.32
CA SER A 295 -11.76 22.79 -12.34
C SER A 295 -11.98 23.29 -13.77
N GLY A 296 -12.41 24.56 -13.94
CA GLY A 296 -12.56 25.24 -15.23
C GLY A 296 -11.28 25.91 -15.76
N ASN A 297 -10.16 25.89 -15.03
CA ASN A 297 -8.91 26.54 -15.40
C ASN A 297 -7.74 25.54 -15.42
N LEU A 298 -7.12 25.37 -16.58
CA LEU A 298 -5.99 24.44 -16.76
C LEU A 298 -4.86 24.66 -15.74
N PHE A 299 -4.46 25.91 -15.53
CA PHE A 299 -3.33 26.20 -14.63
C PHE A 299 -3.68 25.78 -13.18
N VAL A 300 -4.89 26.13 -12.71
CA VAL A 300 -5.34 25.75 -11.37
C VAL A 300 -5.45 24.23 -11.24
N LEU A 301 -5.99 23.56 -12.27
CA LEU A 301 -6.10 22.12 -12.31
C LEU A 301 -4.72 21.43 -12.22
N LEU A 302 -3.74 21.91 -13.00
CA LEU A 302 -2.38 21.37 -12.97
C LEU A 302 -1.71 21.57 -11.61
N VAL A 303 -1.81 22.77 -11.04
CA VAL A 303 -1.24 23.07 -9.72
C VAL A 303 -1.92 22.19 -8.65
N ALA A 304 -3.24 22.05 -8.69
CA ALA A 304 -3.97 21.21 -7.78
C ALA A 304 -3.53 19.73 -7.86
N LEU A 305 -3.34 19.21 -9.07
CA LEU A 305 -2.84 17.83 -9.27
C LEU A 305 -1.39 17.69 -8.78
N ILE A 306 -0.51 18.66 -9.02
CA ILE A 306 0.86 18.64 -8.49
C ILE A 306 0.84 18.61 -6.95
N VAL A 307 0.04 19.47 -6.32
CA VAL A 307 -0.10 19.51 -4.86
C VAL A 307 -0.68 18.20 -4.34
N PHE A 308 -1.73 17.67 -4.99
CA PHE A 308 -2.36 16.40 -4.62
C PHE A 308 -1.37 15.24 -4.66
N PHE A 309 -0.71 15.01 -5.81
CA PHE A 309 0.19 13.89 -5.98
C PHE A 309 1.48 14.03 -5.15
N SER A 310 1.95 15.26 -4.91
CA SER A 310 3.08 15.51 -3.99
C SER A 310 2.73 15.08 -2.57
N ALA A 311 1.58 15.53 -2.07
CA ALA A 311 1.10 15.16 -0.75
C ALA A 311 0.76 13.67 -0.66
N PHE A 312 0.12 13.10 -1.69
CA PHE A 312 -0.20 11.68 -1.80
C PHE A 312 1.07 10.83 -1.68
N ASN A 313 2.09 11.09 -2.48
CA ASN A 313 3.34 10.32 -2.47
C ASN A 313 4.09 10.44 -1.12
N VAL A 314 4.09 11.63 -0.50
CA VAL A 314 4.66 11.82 0.84
C VAL A 314 3.90 10.99 1.87
N MET A 315 2.57 10.95 1.80
CA MET A 315 1.75 10.15 2.73
C MET A 315 1.90 8.65 2.48
N GLU A 316 1.92 8.22 1.21
CA GLU A 316 2.10 6.81 0.83
C GLU A 316 3.44 6.25 1.34
N ALA A 317 4.49 7.06 1.31
CA ALA A 317 5.80 6.68 1.85
C ALA A 317 5.86 6.77 3.39
N SER A 318 5.19 7.75 4.00
CA SER A 318 5.30 8.03 5.43
C SER A 318 4.41 7.16 6.30
N LEU A 319 3.19 6.84 5.84
CA LEU A 319 2.21 6.07 6.63
C LEU A 319 2.70 4.66 7.00
N PRO A 320 3.23 3.83 6.09
CA PRO A 320 3.77 2.52 6.44
C PRO A 320 4.95 2.62 7.42
N SER A 321 5.83 3.63 7.23
CA SER A 321 6.94 3.90 8.14
C SER A 321 6.42 4.24 9.54
N LEU A 322 5.39 5.07 9.65
CA LEU A 322 4.77 5.44 10.93
C LEU A 322 4.11 4.25 11.62
N ILE A 323 3.34 3.42 10.90
CA ILE A 323 2.76 2.19 11.45
C ILE A 323 3.84 1.34 12.10
N THR A 324 4.96 1.11 11.39
CA THR A 324 6.05 0.27 11.92
C THR A 324 6.79 0.89 13.10
N LYS A 325 6.78 2.22 13.25
CA LYS A 325 7.37 2.94 14.39
C LYS A 325 6.46 2.96 15.60
N VAL A 326 5.15 3.12 15.38
CA VAL A 326 4.13 3.22 16.44
C VAL A 326 3.73 1.84 16.96
N ALA A 327 3.61 0.84 16.08
CA ALA A 327 3.22 -0.50 16.50
C ALA A 327 4.21 -1.11 17.50
N PRO A 328 3.74 -1.77 18.57
CA PRO A 328 4.60 -2.62 19.39
C PRO A 328 5.32 -3.67 18.53
N PRO A 329 6.54 -4.10 18.91
CA PRO A 329 7.37 -4.94 18.07
C PRO A 329 6.72 -6.28 17.69
N ASP A 330 5.98 -6.89 18.62
CA ASP A 330 5.32 -8.19 18.47
C ASP A 330 4.03 -8.17 17.65
N VAL A 331 3.44 -6.99 17.43
CA VAL A 331 2.18 -6.83 16.66
C VAL A 331 2.36 -6.12 15.32
N LYS A 332 3.60 -5.85 14.91
CA LYS A 332 3.93 -5.05 13.73
C LYS A 332 3.33 -5.62 12.44
N GLY A 333 3.47 -6.92 12.19
CA GLY A 333 2.88 -7.57 11.01
C GLY A 333 1.35 -7.48 11.01
N THR A 334 0.73 -7.66 12.19
CA THR A 334 -0.73 -7.51 12.34
C THR A 334 -1.19 -6.08 12.08
N ALA A 335 -0.45 -5.08 12.59
CA ALA A 335 -0.74 -3.67 12.33
C ALA A 335 -0.65 -3.34 10.83
N MET A 336 0.36 -3.86 10.12
CA MET A 336 0.47 -3.71 8.67
C MET A 336 -0.65 -4.41 7.91
N GLY A 337 -1.14 -5.56 8.40
CA GLY A 337 -2.30 -6.25 7.82
C GLY A 337 -3.59 -5.43 7.93
N VAL A 338 -3.87 -4.85 9.11
CA VAL A 338 -5.01 -3.95 9.33
C VAL A 338 -4.88 -2.71 8.45
N TYR A 339 -3.71 -2.07 8.44
CA TYR A 339 -3.39 -0.92 7.59
C TYR A 339 -3.71 -1.20 6.11
N SER A 340 -3.22 -2.32 5.57
CA SER A 340 -3.47 -2.68 4.17
C SER A 340 -4.95 -2.99 3.90
N SER A 341 -5.65 -3.63 4.84
CA SER A 341 -7.10 -3.90 4.69
C SER A 341 -7.88 -2.60 4.65
N LEU A 342 -7.54 -1.61 5.49
CA LEU A 342 -8.17 -0.29 5.50
C LEU A 342 -7.81 0.55 4.27
N GLN A 343 -6.60 0.41 3.73
CA GLN A 343 -6.22 0.98 2.44
C GLN A 343 -7.19 0.54 1.33
N PHE A 344 -7.40 -0.77 1.20
CA PHE A 344 -8.30 -1.34 0.19
C PHE A 344 -9.77 -1.03 0.45
N LEU A 345 -10.19 -0.97 1.72
CA LEU A 345 -11.53 -0.52 2.08
C LEU A 345 -11.74 0.95 1.70
N GLY A 346 -10.71 1.80 1.83
CA GLY A 346 -10.72 3.18 1.35
C GLY A 346 -10.98 3.25 -0.16
N ILE A 347 -10.33 2.41 -0.96
CA ILE A 347 -10.59 2.29 -2.41
C ILE A 347 -12.07 1.98 -2.67
N PHE A 348 -12.63 1.01 -1.95
CA PHE A 348 -14.03 0.62 -2.12
C PHE A 348 -15.00 1.74 -1.75
N ILE A 349 -14.89 2.26 -0.55
CA ILE A 349 -15.79 3.31 -0.05
C ILE A 349 -15.64 4.59 -0.87
N GLY A 350 -14.40 4.96 -1.25
CA GLY A 350 -14.14 6.10 -2.13
C GLY A 350 -14.81 5.96 -3.49
N GLY A 351 -14.81 4.77 -4.07
CA GLY A 351 -15.53 4.46 -5.30
C GLY A 351 -17.04 4.63 -5.15
N ILE A 352 -17.63 4.00 -4.12
CA ILE A 352 -19.08 4.04 -3.86
C ILE A 352 -19.57 5.46 -3.58
N ILE A 353 -19.00 6.11 -2.55
CA ILE A 353 -19.47 7.45 -2.14
C ILE A 353 -19.08 8.53 -3.17
N GLY A 354 -17.92 8.38 -3.84
CA GLY A 354 -17.52 9.23 -4.94
C GLY A 354 -18.47 9.11 -6.14
N GLY A 355 -18.84 7.89 -6.52
CA GLY A 355 -19.83 7.63 -7.56
C GLY A 355 -21.23 8.21 -7.23
N MET A 356 -21.67 8.04 -5.98
CA MET A 356 -22.92 8.65 -5.48
C MET A 356 -22.86 10.19 -5.53
N ALA A 357 -21.79 10.78 -5.03
CA ALA A 357 -21.59 12.23 -5.04
C ALA A 357 -21.56 12.78 -6.47
N HIS A 358 -20.88 12.07 -7.39
CA HIS A 358 -20.84 12.44 -8.81
C HIS A 358 -22.21 12.33 -9.45
N GLN A 359 -23.00 11.32 -9.14
CA GLN A 359 -24.35 11.14 -9.70
C GLN A 359 -25.31 12.25 -9.26
N HIS A 360 -25.18 12.76 -8.02
CA HIS A 360 -26.10 13.77 -7.48
C HIS A 360 -25.65 15.22 -7.78
N SER A 361 -24.37 15.49 -7.77
CA SER A 361 -23.83 16.85 -7.81
C SER A 361 -22.63 17.02 -8.75
N GLY A 362 -22.39 16.05 -9.63
CA GLY A 362 -21.28 16.11 -10.58
C GLY A 362 -19.91 16.13 -9.89
N SER A 363 -18.91 16.67 -10.59
CA SER A 363 -17.52 16.78 -10.07
C SER A 363 -17.43 17.62 -8.79
N ALA A 364 -18.27 18.66 -8.66
CA ALA A 364 -18.31 19.49 -7.45
C ALA A 364 -18.67 18.68 -6.20
N GLY A 365 -19.66 17.76 -6.30
CA GLY A 365 -20.02 16.88 -5.19
C GLY A 365 -18.86 15.97 -4.74
N VAL A 366 -18.08 15.46 -5.69
CA VAL A 366 -16.90 14.64 -5.38
C VAL A 366 -15.85 15.46 -4.62
N PHE A 367 -15.56 16.68 -5.07
CA PHE A 367 -14.54 17.51 -4.41
C PHE A 367 -14.97 18.04 -3.05
N VAL A 368 -16.28 18.30 -2.82
CA VAL A 368 -16.82 18.59 -1.48
C VAL A 368 -16.62 17.38 -0.56
N LEU A 369 -16.98 16.18 -1.02
CA LEU A 369 -16.82 14.95 -0.26
C LEU A 369 -15.34 14.69 0.12
N THR A 370 -14.43 14.77 -0.87
CA THR A 370 -13.02 14.53 -0.64
C THR A 370 -12.37 15.61 0.22
N THR A 371 -12.82 16.87 0.13
CA THR A 371 -12.42 17.95 1.04
C THR A 371 -12.86 17.66 2.47
N ALA A 372 -14.13 17.26 2.67
CA ALA A 372 -14.63 16.91 4.00
C ALA A 372 -13.82 15.76 4.62
N LEU A 373 -13.53 14.71 3.83
CA LEU A 373 -12.71 13.58 4.26
C LEU A 373 -11.28 14.01 4.63
N ALA A 374 -10.66 14.88 3.84
CA ALA A 374 -9.32 15.42 4.10
C ALA A 374 -9.30 16.29 5.37
N VAL A 375 -10.35 17.09 5.62
CA VAL A 375 -10.50 17.91 6.86
C VAL A 375 -10.66 17.01 8.09
N ILE A 376 -11.50 15.97 8.01
CA ILE A 376 -11.65 14.99 9.10
C ILE A 376 -10.31 14.34 9.41
N TRP A 377 -9.57 13.94 8.37
CA TRP A 377 -8.22 13.39 8.55
C TRP A 377 -7.26 14.42 9.15
N LEU A 378 -7.31 15.69 8.73
CA LEU A 378 -6.46 16.75 9.27
C LEU A 378 -6.66 16.92 10.78
N VAL A 379 -7.91 16.89 11.26
CA VAL A 379 -8.23 16.94 12.69
C VAL A 379 -7.62 15.76 13.43
N ALA A 380 -7.75 14.55 12.88
CA ALA A 380 -7.16 13.36 13.46
C ALA A 380 -5.62 13.44 13.48
N ALA A 381 -5.01 13.91 12.38
CA ALA A 381 -3.56 14.07 12.22
C ALA A 381 -2.97 15.12 13.17
N ALA A 382 -3.64 16.24 13.39
CA ALA A 382 -3.21 17.28 14.31
C ALA A 382 -3.10 16.77 15.76
N GLY A 383 -4.00 15.85 16.15
CA GLY A 383 -4.02 15.22 17.47
C GLY A 383 -3.01 14.06 17.63
N MET A 384 -2.22 13.70 16.61
CA MET A 384 -1.25 12.61 16.68
C MET A 384 -0.09 12.94 17.64
N ALA A 385 0.35 11.96 18.41
CA ALA A 385 1.56 12.07 19.22
C ALA A 385 2.80 12.22 18.32
N GLN A 386 3.88 12.80 18.86
CA GLN A 386 5.14 12.85 18.12
C GLN A 386 5.72 11.44 18.02
N PRO A 387 5.95 10.91 16.79
CA PRO A 387 6.47 9.56 16.64
C PRO A 387 7.86 9.42 17.25
N SER A 388 8.12 8.32 17.93
CA SER A 388 9.45 7.95 18.38
C SER A 388 10.29 7.50 17.18
N TYR A 389 11.56 7.94 17.13
CA TYR A 389 12.49 7.53 16.08
C TYR A 389 13.25 6.26 16.46
N LEU A 390 12.50 5.24 16.82
CA LEU A 390 13.02 3.93 17.21
C LEU A 390 12.98 2.98 15.99
N THR A 391 13.99 2.11 15.93
CA THR A 391 14.05 1.02 14.95
C THR A 391 13.81 -0.32 15.65
N THR A 392 13.11 -1.23 14.95
CA THR A 392 12.97 -2.59 15.47
C THR A 392 14.22 -3.40 15.13
N ARG A 393 14.79 -4.06 16.13
CA ARG A 393 15.87 -5.04 15.99
C ARG A 393 15.41 -6.38 16.50
N LEU A 394 15.67 -7.42 15.74
CA LEU A 394 15.47 -8.79 16.15
C LEU A 394 16.80 -9.30 16.72
N LEU A 395 16.75 -9.82 17.93
CA LEU A 395 17.90 -10.37 18.63
C LEU A 395 17.59 -11.84 18.96
N PRO A 396 18.20 -12.80 18.27
CA PRO A 396 18.06 -14.21 18.60
C PRO A 396 18.62 -14.47 20.01
N ILE A 397 17.90 -15.26 20.80
CA ILE A 397 18.23 -15.59 22.18
C ILE A 397 18.78 -17.01 22.23
N ALA A 398 19.83 -17.22 23.03
CA ALA A 398 20.31 -18.57 23.33
C ALA A 398 19.29 -19.30 24.22
N GLU A 399 18.99 -20.58 23.92
CA GLU A 399 17.95 -21.35 24.63
C GLU A 399 18.12 -21.36 26.15
N ASN A 400 19.38 -21.37 26.64
CA ASN A 400 19.73 -21.35 28.06
C ASN A 400 19.53 -19.97 28.74
N LYS A 401 19.20 -18.93 27.99
CA LYS A 401 18.97 -17.55 28.49
C LYS A 401 17.50 -17.15 28.51
N LEU A 402 16.60 -17.99 28.01
CA LEU A 402 15.17 -17.74 28.10
C LEU A 402 14.72 -17.76 29.56
N SER A 403 14.46 -16.58 30.12
CA SER A 403 14.00 -16.39 31.51
C SER A 403 12.98 -15.24 31.56
N ASP A 404 12.12 -15.27 32.57
CA ASP A 404 11.11 -14.22 32.79
C ASP A 404 11.72 -12.83 33.03
N GLY A 405 12.98 -12.73 33.46
CA GLY A 405 13.72 -11.48 33.71
C GLY A 405 14.40 -10.88 32.47
N LEU A 406 14.64 -11.66 31.42
CA LEU A 406 15.45 -11.25 30.28
C LEU A 406 14.95 -9.97 29.57
N ALA A 407 13.63 -9.80 29.46
CA ALA A 407 13.05 -8.58 28.88
C ALA A 407 13.42 -7.33 29.70
N THR A 408 13.50 -7.46 31.02
CA THR A 408 13.89 -6.38 31.95
C THR A 408 15.37 -6.08 31.81
N GLU A 409 16.22 -7.10 31.71
CA GLU A 409 17.65 -6.95 31.49
C GLU A 409 17.96 -6.25 30.18
N LEU A 410 17.28 -6.67 29.08
CA LEU A 410 17.43 -6.06 27.76
C LEU A 410 16.99 -4.58 27.75
N ARG A 411 15.97 -4.20 28.54
CA ARG A 411 15.57 -2.78 28.67
C ARG A 411 16.61 -1.92 29.41
N GLN A 412 17.54 -2.51 30.16
CA GLN A 412 18.62 -1.78 30.79
C GLN A 412 19.81 -1.50 29.85
N VAL A 413 19.84 -2.14 28.68
CA VAL A 413 20.87 -1.90 27.66
C VAL A 413 20.70 -0.48 27.10
N PRO A 414 21.76 0.31 26.97
CA PRO A 414 21.70 1.65 26.40
C PRO A 414 21.02 1.66 25.02
N GLY A 415 20.05 2.58 24.84
CA GLY A 415 19.33 2.73 23.60
C GLY A 415 18.15 1.78 23.38
N VAL A 416 17.89 0.83 24.27
CA VAL A 416 16.69 -0.03 24.22
C VAL A 416 15.53 0.66 24.93
N ALA A 417 14.47 0.96 24.18
CA ALA A 417 13.25 1.56 24.73
C ALA A 417 12.20 0.49 25.10
N GLU A 418 12.08 -0.55 24.28
CA GLU A 418 11.13 -1.65 24.50
C GLU A 418 11.82 -2.98 24.16
N ALA A 419 11.50 -4.02 24.93
CA ALA A 419 11.93 -5.40 24.68
C ALA A 419 10.75 -6.35 24.91
N VAL A 420 10.44 -7.18 23.90
CA VAL A 420 9.43 -8.24 23.95
C VAL A 420 10.08 -9.56 23.56
N ILE A 421 9.94 -10.57 24.40
CA ILE A 421 10.52 -11.90 24.16
C ILE A 421 9.43 -12.83 23.65
N ILE A 422 9.68 -13.47 22.53
CA ILE A 422 8.85 -14.53 21.97
C ILE A 422 9.61 -15.85 22.17
N ALA A 423 9.27 -16.55 23.23
CA ALA A 423 9.95 -17.77 23.59
C ALA A 423 9.85 -18.86 22.51
N GLU A 424 8.69 -18.97 21.83
CA GLU A 424 8.43 -19.92 20.75
C GLU A 424 9.33 -19.70 19.53
N GLU A 425 9.75 -18.46 19.29
CA GLU A 425 10.66 -18.08 18.19
C GLU A 425 12.13 -18.01 18.66
N SER A 426 12.39 -18.06 19.99
CA SER A 426 13.70 -17.82 20.59
C SER A 426 14.31 -16.48 20.16
N VAL A 427 13.48 -15.42 20.07
CA VAL A 427 13.87 -14.09 19.60
C VAL A 427 13.34 -13.01 20.54
N ALA A 428 14.19 -12.00 20.81
CA ALA A 428 13.77 -10.74 21.41
C ALA A 428 13.52 -9.70 20.30
N TYR A 429 12.35 -9.09 20.34
CA TYR A 429 12.00 -7.94 19.51
C TYR A 429 12.29 -6.67 20.32
N LEU A 430 13.30 -5.91 19.88
CA LEU A 430 13.75 -4.69 20.55
C LEU A 430 13.35 -3.45 19.77
N LYS A 431 12.79 -2.43 20.42
CA LYS A 431 12.76 -1.07 19.89
C LYS A 431 13.94 -0.28 20.42
N VAL A 432 14.79 0.19 19.53
CA VAL A 432 16.06 0.82 19.88
C VAL A 432 16.23 2.19 19.19
N ASP A 433 16.83 3.15 19.92
CA ASP A 433 17.37 4.36 19.28
C ASP A 433 18.72 4.02 18.66
N ALA A 434 18.77 3.98 17.32
CA ALA A 434 19.95 3.60 16.54
C ALA A 434 21.21 4.45 16.87
N LYS A 435 21.06 5.64 17.50
CA LYS A 435 22.18 6.51 17.87
C LYS A 435 22.85 6.13 19.18
N SER A 436 22.12 5.50 20.11
CA SER A 436 22.56 5.18 21.45
C SER A 436 22.56 3.68 21.75
N PHE A 437 22.12 2.85 20.80
CA PHE A 437 21.99 1.41 21.00
C PHE A 437 23.34 0.71 21.07
N ASP A 438 23.58 0.01 22.19
CA ASP A 438 24.73 -0.86 22.40
C ASP A 438 24.39 -2.30 21.98
N ALA A 439 24.73 -2.62 20.74
CA ALA A 439 24.47 -3.95 20.18
C ALA A 439 25.27 -5.05 20.85
N ALA A 440 26.54 -4.78 21.22
CA ALA A 440 27.42 -5.77 21.86
C ALA A 440 26.90 -6.15 23.25
N MET A 441 26.47 -5.17 24.05
CA MET A 441 25.87 -5.42 25.36
C MET A 441 24.55 -6.20 25.22
N ALA A 442 23.71 -5.87 24.24
CA ALA A 442 22.46 -6.60 23.97
C ALA A 442 22.71 -8.07 23.63
N GLU A 443 23.68 -8.34 22.74
CA GLU A 443 24.09 -9.70 22.37
C GLU A 443 24.63 -10.49 23.55
N ALA A 444 25.45 -9.87 24.40
CA ALA A 444 25.96 -10.49 25.61
C ALA A 444 24.84 -10.88 26.59
N VAL A 445 23.85 -10.01 26.80
CA VAL A 445 22.67 -10.28 27.62
C VAL A 445 21.86 -11.43 27.04
N ALA A 446 21.69 -11.49 25.71
CA ALA A 446 21.01 -12.58 25.01
C ALA A 446 21.79 -13.90 24.97
N GLY A 447 23.03 -13.95 25.52
CA GLY A 447 23.88 -15.14 25.57
C GLY A 447 24.61 -15.46 24.28
N ARG A 448 24.84 -14.45 23.43
CA ARG A 448 25.65 -14.57 22.20
C ARG A 448 27.01 -13.91 22.40
N SER A 449 28.04 -14.53 21.84
CA SER A 449 29.34 -13.87 21.70
C SER A 449 29.20 -12.76 20.65
N PRO A 450 29.74 -11.55 20.88
CA PRO A 450 29.77 -10.52 19.86
C PRO A 450 30.45 -11.05 18.59
N PRO A 451 30.01 -10.62 17.39
CA PRO A 451 30.68 -10.98 16.14
C PRO A 451 32.15 -10.52 16.21
N PRO A 452 33.09 -11.30 15.64
CA PRO A 452 34.51 -11.01 15.65
C PRO A 452 34.85 -9.71 14.92
#